data_c1f05457c2ecda997c5d0e1fef3ec931
#
_entry.id   c1f05457c2ecda997c5d0e1fef3ec931
#
_cell.length_a   1.000
_cell.length_b   1.000
_cell.length_c   1.000
_cell.angle_alpha   90.00
_cell.angle_beta   90.00
_cell.angle_gamma   90.00
#
_symmetry.space_group_name_H-M   'P 1'
#
loop_
_entity.id
_entity.type
_entity.pdbx_description
1 polymer ?
#
loop_
_entity_poly.entity_id
_entity_poly.type
_entity_poly.pdbx_seq_one_letter_code
_entity_poly.pdbx_strand_id
1 'polypeptide(L)'
;MFNQEPKIIENINVFNFTDLTATKVKGFYKDDPFPNYELSDDKASIVLKGDRNIYTKNLKKFIGHGKKILEIGAGTCQLSNYLAIGNNNSITAFDLNYESLKIGSKFATKNEIKNITFVCGDIFDNIFKENIFDFVLCNGVLHHTKDTYLSFEKSIHWLKKDGFVLVGLYNKIGRVRTIFRKYLFKVLGKNYLMIFDPVLRKIDKNSKPKIDAWIKDQYQHPVERSHSYDEVLNLFKKTRIEFINSYPSCETFQNDGSDKDEMLKKLFIKGKPANYFERILSQILMIFDRPGSEGGLFLFLGKK
;
A
#
# COMPACT_ATOMS: atom_id res chain seq x y z
N MET A 1 -14.14 3.72 18.90
CA MET A 1 -13.39 3.53 17.65
C MET A 1 -14.33 3.53 16.46
N PHE A 2 -15.38 2.74 16.49
CA PHE A 2 -16.32 2.58 15.39
C PHE A 2 -17.56 3.48 15.52
N ASN A 3 -18.22 3.78 14.39
CA ASN A 3 -19.50 4.49 14.33
C ASN A 3 -20.69 3.55 14.45
N GLN A 4 -20.50 2.26 14.21
CA GLN A 4 -21.50 1.19 14.32
C GLN A 4 -20.87 -0.05 14.91
N GLU A 5 -21.68 -0.94 15.46
CA GLU A 5 -21.17 -2.18 16.05
C GLU A 5 -20.82 -3.20 14.96
N PRO A 6 -19.61 -3.76 14.96
CA PRO A 6 -19.23 -4.83 14.03
C PRO A 6 -19.75 -6.19 14.52
N LYS A 7 -19.91 -7.13 13.59
CA LYS A 7 -19.98 -8.54 13.93
C LYS A 7 -18.55 -9.06 14.13
N ILE A 8 -18.27 -9.67 15.28
CA ILE A 8 -16.94 -10.23 15.57
C ILE A 8 -16.92 -11.69 15.11
N ILE A 9 -16.00 -12.03 14.21
CA ILE A 9 -15.78 -13.38 13.70
C ILE A 9 -14.29 -13.68 13.78
N GLU A 10 -13.87 -14.73 14.51
CA GLU A 10 -12.47 -15.14 14.66
C GLU A 10 -11.51 -13.95 14.98
N ASN A 11 -11.89 -13.09 15.95
CA ASN A 11 -11.17 -11.87 16.35
C ASN A 11 -11.08 -10.76 15.27
N ILE A 12 -11.89 -10.84 14.22
CA ILE A 12 -12.00 -9.83 13.18
C ILE A 12 -13.32 -9.10 13.31
N ASN A 13 -13.28 -7.78 13.34
CA ASN A 13 -14.46 -6.91 13.30
C ASN A 13 -14.97 -6.83 11.87
N VAL A 14 -16.12 -7.41 11.58
CA VAL A 14 -16.68 -7.51 10.22
C VAL A 14 -17.86 -6.56 10.08
N PHE A 15 -17.79 -5.68 9.08
CA PHE A 15 -18.87 -4.80 8.65
C PHE A 15 -19.46 -5.33 7.34
N ASN A 16 -20.78 -5.27 7.21
CA ASN A 16 -21.45 -5.64 5.96
C ASN A 16 -21.27 -4.53 4.93
N PHE A 17 -21.00 -4.90 3.70
CA PHE A 17 -20.90 -3.98 2.57
C PHE A 17 -21.64 -4.55 1.35
N THR A 18 -22.20 -3.67 0.54
CA THR A 18 -23.08 -4.01 -0.60
C THR A 18 -22.53 -3.55 -1.96
N ASP A 19 -21.38 -2.88 -1.98
CA ASP A 19 -20.83 -2.34 -3.23
C ASP A 19 -20.36 -3.44 -4.19
N LEU A 20 -20.81 -3.36 -5.45
CA LEU A 20 -20.48 -4.35 -6.49
C LEU A 20 -18.99 -4.35 -6.86
N THR A 21 -18.32 -3.20 -6.79
CA THR A 21 -16.88 -3.10 -7.06
C THR A 21 -16.09 -3.76 -5.93
N ALA A 22 -16.49 -3.51 -4.69
CA ALA A 22 -15.93 -4.17 -3.52
C ALA A 22 -16.07 -5.69 -3.61
N THR A 23 -17.24 -6.18 -4.03
CA THR A 23 -17.48 -7.62 -4.23
C THR A 23 -16.58 -8.23 -5.29
N LYS A 24 -16.33 -7.53 -6.42
CA LYS A 24 -15.41 -8.00 -7.47
C LYS A 24 -13.96 -8.06 -6.99
N VAL A 25 -13.48 -7.03 -6.30
CA VAL A 25 -12.12 -6.99 -5.74
C VAL A 25 -11.95 -8.06 -4.66
N LYS A 26 -12.94 -8.23 -3.77
CA LYS A 26 -12.96 -9.31 -2.77
C LYS A 26 -12.86 -10.69 -3.43
N GLY A 27 -13.67 -10.95 -4.46
CA GLY A 27 -13.63 -12.21 -5.21
C GLY A 27 -12.29 -12.48 -5.86
N PHE A 28 -11.62 -11.41 -6.34
CA PHE A 28 -10.31 -11.51 -6.97
C PHE A 28 -9.21 -12.02 -6.03
N TYR A 29 -9.16 -11.56 -4.78
CA TYR A 29 -8.15 -11.95 -3.79
C TYR A 29 -8.57 -13.14 -2.89
N LYS A 30 -9.77 -13.71 -3.09
CA LYS A 30 -10.30 -14.79 -2.24
C LYS A 30 -9.38 -16.02 -2.23
N ASP A 31 -8.92 -16.41 -3.40
CA ASP A 31 -8.18 -17.67 -3.58
C ASP A 31 -6.65 -17.49 -3.50
N ASP A 32 -6.16 -16.25 -3.65
CA ASP A 32 -4.74 -15.92 -3.65
C ASP A 32 -4.45 -14.70 -2.75
N PRO A 33 -4.49 -14.86 -1.41
CA PRO A 33 -4.15 -13.78 -0.49
C PRO A 33 -2.69 -13.34 -0.68
N PHE A 34 -2.45 -12.03 -0.69
CA PHE A 34 -1.11 -11.47 -0.89
C PHE A 34 -0.79 -10.38 0.15
N PRO A 35 0.47 -10.26 0.60
CA PRO A 35 1.58 -11.22 0.50
C PRO A 35 1.39 -12.44 1.43
N ASN A 36 1.97 -13.59 1.10
CA ASN A 36 1.86 -14.80 1.93
C ASN A 36 2.99 -14.91 2.94
N TYR A 37 2.66 -15.43 4.14
CA TYR A 37 3.66 -15.87 5.11
C TYR A 37 4.31 -17.18 4.66
N GLU A 38 5.55 -17.38 5.03
CA GLU A 38 6.20 -18.68 4.94
C GLU A 38 5.87 -19.53 6.18
N LEU A 39 5.90 -20.84 6.06
CA LEU A 39 5.57 -21.73 7.20
C LEU A 39 6.50 -21.53 8.40
N SER A 40 7.74 -21.12 8.13
CA SER A 40 8.77 -20.80 9.13
C SER A 40 8.64 -19.40 9.74
N ASP A 41 7.70 -18.57 9.24
CA ASP A 41 7.58 -17.19 9.74
C ASP A 41 7.08 -17.16 11.18
N ASP A 42 7.81 -16.40 11.97
CA ASP A 42 7.54 -16.09 13.36
C ASP A 42 7.76 -14.58 13.62
N LYS A 43 7.63 -14.17 14.86
CA LYS A 43 7.81 -12.79 15.28
C LYS A 43 9.22 -12.25 14.96
N ALA A 44 10.26 -13.06 15.10
CA ALA A 44 11.65 -12.65 14.84
C ALA A 44 11.88 -12.50 13.33
N SER A 45 11.37 -13.41 12.51
CA SER A 45 11.51 -13.38 11.06
C SER A 45 10.80 -12.17 10.44
N ILE A 46 9.60 -11.79 10.94
CA ILE A 46 8.88 -10.60 10.46
C ILE A 46 9.65 -9.33 10.82
N VAL A 47 10.22 -9.23 12.02
CA VAL A 47 11.08 -8.10 12.39
C VAL A 47 12.30 -8.05 11.47
N LEU A 48 12.99 -9.16 11.27
CA LEU A 48 14.16 -9.24 10.41
C LEU A 48 13.84 -8.85 8.94
N LYS A 49 12.75 -9.37 8.38
CA LYS A 49 12.28 -9.02 7.03
C LYS A 49 11.94 -7.53 6.92
N GLY A 50 11.22 -6.99 7.92
CA GLY A 50 10.86 -5.57 7.99
C GLY A 50 12.06 -4.64 8.14
N ASP A 51 13.04 -5.01 8.95
CA ASP A 51 14.26 -4.20 9.15
C ASP A 51 15.25 -4.28 7.98
N ARG A 52 15.23 -5.37 7.20
CA ARG A 52 15.97 -5.47 5.92
C ARG A 52 15.36 -4.62 4.82
N ASN A 53 14.07 -4.40 4.85
CA ASN A 53 13.40 -3.52 3.88
C ASN A 53 13.54 -2.07 4.33
N ILE A 54 14.31 -1.29 3.58
CA ILE A 54 14.63 0.12 3.90
C ILE A 54 13.38 0.98 4.05
N TYR A 55 12.36 0.78 3.21
CA TYR A 55 11.11 1.50 3.32
C TYR A 55 10.40 1.22 4.66
N THR A 56 10.16 -0.04 5.00
CA THR A 56 9.43 -0.39 6.24
C THR A 56 10.20 -0.03 7.49
N LYS A 57 11.54 -0.17 7.47
CA LYS A 57 12.42 0.26 8.56
C LYS A 57 12.33 1.77 8.81
N ASN A 58 12.45 2.59 7.76
CA ASN A 58 12.37 4.05 7.91
C ASN A 58 10.96 4.52 8.23
N LEU A 59 9.92 3.88 7.68
CA LEU A 59 8.53 4.13 8.06
C LEU A 59 8.33 3.90 9.56
N LYS A 60 8.77 2.77 10.09
CA LYS A 60 8.66 2.44 11.52
C LYS A 60 9.40 3.44 12.39
N LYS A 61 10.61 3.86 11.97
CA LYS A 61 11.39 4.90 12.66
C LYS A 61 10.66 6.25 12.64
N PHE A 62 10.09 6.65 11.51
CA PHE A 62 9.34 7.91 11.36
C PHE A 62 8.06 7.93 12.20
N ILE A 63 7.31 6.85 12.23
CA ILE A 63 6.11 6.72 13.05
C ILE A 63 6.45 6.85 14.56
N GLY A 64 7.54 6.26 14.99
CA GLY A 64 7.94 6.29 16.42
C GLY A 64 7.09 5.38 17.31
N HIS A 65 6.78 5.84 18.52
CA HIS A 65 6.17 5.03 19.58
C HIS A 65 4.78 5.54 19.98
N GLY A 66 3.92 4.62 20.45
CA GLY A 66 2.63 4.92 21.10
C GLY A 66 1.59 5.54 20.17
N LYS A 67 1.67 5.30 18.86
CA LYS A 67 0.80 5.87 17.85
C LYS A 67 -0.37 4.95 17.50
N LYS A 68 -1.50 5.55 17.11
CA LYS A 68 -2.64 4.86 16.52
C LYS A 68 -2.51 4.91 15.00
N ILE A 69 -2.36 3.76 14.38
CA ILE A 69 -2.07 3.62 12.94
C ILE A 69 -3.22 2.87 12.28
N LEU A 70 -3.70 3.40 11.16
CA LEU A 70 -4.61 2.70 10.25
C LEU A 70 -3.83 2.28 9.00
N GLU A 71 -3.76 0.98 8.74
CA GLU A 71 -3.32 0.44 7.45
C GLU A 71 -4.54 0.05 6.63
N ILE A 72 -4.77 0.76 5.52
CA ILE A 72 -5.85 0.50 4.56
C ILE A 72 -5.32 -0.43 3.48
N GLY A 73 -6.05 -1.52 3.20
CA GLY A 73 -5.60 -2.58 2.32
C GLY A 73 -4.48 -3.41 2.93
N ALA A 74 -4.65 -3.79 4.20
CA ALA A 74 -3.64 -4.50 4.97
C ALA A 74 -3.30 -5.90 4.43
N GLY A 75 -4.14 -6.47 3.55
CA GLY A 75 -3.97 -7.80 3.00
C GLY A 75 -3.77 -8.84 4.10
N THR A 76 -2.69 -9.60 4.05
CA THR A 76 -2.32 -10.56 5.10
C THR A 76 -1.64 -9.92 6.32
N CYS A 77 -1.63 -8.60 6.43
CA CYS A 77 -1.18 -7.81 7.59
C CYS A 77 0.30 -7.96 7.94
N GLN A 78 1.19 -8.22 6.97
CA GLN A 78 2.63 -8.31 7.27
C GLN A 78 3.20 -7.00 7.79
N LEU A 79 2.84 -5.86 7.17
CA LEU A 79 3.27 -4.54 7.64
C LEU A 79 2.63 -4.19 9.00
N SER A 80 1.32 -4.46 9.17
CA SER A 80 0.65 -4.28 10.47
C SER A 80 1.33 -5.06 11.59
N ASN A 81 1.64 -6.34 11.38
CA ASN A 81 2.33 -7.17 12.35
C ASN A 81 3.74 -6.63 12.67
N TYR A 82 4.50 -6.21 11.64
CA TYR A 82 5.81 -5.61 11.83
C TYR A 82 5.76 -4.30 12.64
N LEU A 83 4.81 -3.39 12.32
CA LEU A 83 4.67 -2.10 12.99
C LEU A 83 4.17 -2.22 14.44
N ALA A 84 3.44 -3.29 14.75
CA ALA A 84 2.95 -3.56 16.08
C ALA A 84 4.05 -4.00 17.08
N ILE A 85 5.14 -4.57 16.54
CA ILE A 85 6.20 -5.13 17.37
C ILE A 85 7.19 -4.04 17.80
N GLY A 86 7.44 -3.90 19.10
CA GLY A 86 8.56 -3.14 19.67
C GLY A 86 8.29 -1.66 19.95
N ASN A 87 7.27 -1.02 19.34
CA ASN A 87 7.06 0.43 19.46
C ASN A 87 5.79 0.82 20.26
N ASN A 88 5.10 -0.14 20.84
CA ASN A 88 3.83 0.08 21.58
C ASN A 88 2.79 0.89 20.76
N ASN A 89 2.80 0.72 19.45
CA ASN A 89 1.82 1.31 18.56
C ASN A 89 0.54 0.45 18.55
N SER A 90 -0.62 1.09 18.44
CA SER A 90 -1.91 0.42 18.22
C SER A 90 -2.22 0.41 16.74
N ILE A 91 -2.28 -0.77 16.13
CA ILE A 91 -2.51 -0.92 14.69
C ILE A 91 -3.96 -1.30 14.43
N THR A 92 -4.57 -0.66 13.45
CA THR A 92 -5.84 -1.12 12.85
C THR A 92 -5.53 -1.60 11.45
N ALA A 93 -5.57 -2.90 11.23
CA ALA A 93 -5.42 -3.54 9.94
C ALA A 93 -6.81 -3.62 9.27
N PHE A 94 -7.02 -2.78 8.26
CA PHE A 94 -8.30 -2.65 7.57
C PHE A 94 -8.19 -3.16 6.14
N ASP A 95 -9.04 -4.11 5.78
CA ASP A 95 -9.09 -4.68 4.43
C ASP A 95 -10.51 -5.11 4.07
N LEU A 96 -10.78 -5.16 2.77
CA LEU A 96 -12.03 -5.67 2.22
C LEU A 96 -12.09 -7.20 2.25
N ASN A 97 -10.93 -7.87 2.26
CA ASN A 97 -10.80 -9.32 2.17
C ASN A 97 -10.64 -9.97 3.55
N TYR A 98 -11.72 -10.59 4.02
CA TYR A 98 -11.75 -11.33 5.28
C TYR A 98 -10.71 -12.46 5.35
N GLU A 99 -10.52 -13.22 4.27
CA GLU A 99 -9.58 -14.36 4.25
C GLU A 99 -8.12 -13.91 4.40
N SER A 100 -7.77 -12.78 3.80
CA SER A 100 -6.44 -12.18 3.99
C SER A 100 -6.23 -11.73 5.43
N LEU A 101 -7.20 -11.01 6.01
CA LEU A 101 -7.15 -10.58 7.43
C LEU A 101 -7.07 -11.78 8.39
N LYS A 102 -7.77 -12.87 8.10
CA LYS A 102 -7.74 -14.11 8.90
C LYS A 102 -6.33 -14.71 8.96
N ILE A 103 -5.57 -14.67 7.86
CA ILE A 103 -4.16 -15.11 7.84
C ILE A 103 -3.33 -14.23 8.78
N GLY A 104 -3.45 -12.91 8.68
CA GLY A 104 -2.74 -11.96 9.53
C GLY A 104 -3.12 -12.07 11.02
N SER A 105 -4.41 -12.28 11.31
CA SER A 105 -4.92 -12.47 12.66
C SER A 105 -4.39 -13.77 13.29
N LYS A 106 -4.37 -14.87 12.54
CA LYS A 106 -3.78 -16.13 12.99
C LYS A 106 -2.29 -16.00 13.29
N PHE A 107 -1.56 -15.28 12.42
CA PHE A 107 -0.14 -14.99 12.66
C PHE A 107 0.05 -14.17 13.95
N ALA A 108 -0.72 -13.10 14.14
CA ALA A 108 -0.66 -12.26 15.34
C ALA A 108 -0.96 -13.08 16.61
N THR A 109 -2.00 -13.90 16.59
CA THR A 109 -2.38 -14.76 17.71
C THR A 109 -1.28 -15.76 18.06
N LYS A 110 -0.74 -16.47 17.05
CA LYS A 110 0.36 -17.45 17.22
C LYS A 110 1.61 -16.81 17.84
N ASN A 111 1.86 -15.53 17.52
CA ASN A 111 3.07 -14.80 17.94
C ASN A 111 2.81 -13.82 19.09
N GLU A 112 1.65 -13.90 19.77
CA GLU A 112 1.28 -13.07 20.92
C GLU A 112 1.35 -11.55 20.65
N ILE A 113 1.02 -11.12 19.42
CA ILE A 113 0.93 -9.71 19.05
C ILE A 113 -0.49 -9.22 19.37
N LYS A 114 -0.66 -8.47 20.46
CA LYS A 114 -1.96 -8.11 21.04
C LYS A 114 -2.47 -6.72 20.67
N ASN A 115 -1.63 -5.88 20.09
CA ASN A 115 -1.92 -4.47 19.80
C ASN A 115 -2.37 -4.22 18.35
N ILE A 116 -3.00 -5.22 17.73
CA ILE A 116 -3.62 -5.12 16.39
C ILE A 116 -5.12 -5.35 16.50
N THR A 117 -5.90 -4.48 15.86
CA THR A 117 -7.34 -4.65 15.63
C THR A 117 -7.54 -4.97 14.14
N PHE A 118 -8.14 -6.11 13.84
CA PHE A 118 -8.45 -6.50 12.45
C PHE A 118 -9.87 -6.06 12.10
N VAL A 119 -10.03 -5.41 10.94
CA VAL A 119 -11.31 -4.83 10.50
C VAL A 119 -11.55 -5.17 9.03
N CYS A 120 -12.64 -5.90 8.78
CA CYS A 120 -13.10 -6.23 7.43
C CYS A 120 -14.26 -5.31 7.06
N GLY A 121 -14.12 -4.53 5.97
CA GLY A 121 -15.16 -3.62 5.51
C GLY A 121 -14.77 -2.84 4.27
N ASP A 122 -15.70 -2.02 3.77
CA ASP A 122 -15.46 -1.15 2.62
C ASP A 122 -15.03 0.26 3.09
N ILE A 123 -14.03 0.83 2.42
CA ILE A 123 -13.53 2.19 2.70
C ILE A 123 -14.61 3.27 2.49
N PHE A 124 -15.62 2.99 1.67
CA PHE A 124 -16.71 3.92 1.41
C PHE A 124 -17.75 3.94 2.53
N ASP A 125 -17.75 2.95 3.42
CA ASP A 125 -18.64 2.92 4.58
C ASP A 125 -18.12 3.84 5.70
N ASN A 126 -19.05 4.30 6.53
CA ASN A 126 -18.71 5.16 7.66
C ASN A 126 -18.34 4.33 8.90
N ILE A 127 -17.25 3.57 8.80
CA ILE A 127 -16.84 2.58 9.81
C ILE A 127 -16.19 3.25 11.03
N PHE A 128 -15.22 4.12 10.82
CA PHE A 128 -14.44 4.70 11.92
C PHE A 128 -14.95 6.10 12.29
N LYS A 129 -14.82 6.45 13.56
CA LYS A 129 -14.99 7.82 14.04
C LYS A 129 -13.93 8.73 13.43
N GLU A 130 -14.26 10.02 13.35
CA GLU A 130 -13.35 11.04 12.82
C GLU A 130 -12.15 11.27 13.76
N ASN A 131 -11.02 11.67 13.17
CA ASN A 131 -9.85 12.17 13.89
C ASN A 131 -9.32 11.23 14.99
N ILE A 132 -9.22 9.93 14.71
CA ILE A 132 -8.78 8.93 15.70
C ILE A 132 -7.38 8.36 15.42
N PHE A 133 -6.87 8.44 14.20
CA PHE A 133 -5.57 7.88 13.85
C PHE A 133 -4.48 8.95 13.75
N ASP A 134 -3.29 8.65 14.26
CA ASP A 134 -2.11 9.51 14.12
C ASP A 134 -1.45 9.31 12.75
N PHE A 135 -1.60 8.11 12.18
CA PHE A 135 -1.11 7.74 10.85
C PHE A 135 -2.17 6.97 10.06
N VAL A 136 -2.27 7.28 8.77
CA VAL A 136 -3.06 6.52 7.79
C VAL A 136 -2.14 6.09 6.66
N LEU A 137 -2.03 4.79 6.44
CA LEU A 137 -1.20 4.16 5.43
C LEU A 137 -2.09 3.54 4.37
N CYS A 138 -1.96 3.96 3.09
CA CYS A 138 -2.73 3.49 1.95
C CYS A 138 -1.78 3.15 0.80
N ASN A 139 -0.96 2.12 0.95
CA ASN A 139 0.07 1.82 -0.03
C ASN A 139 -0.40 0.79 -1.07
N GLY A 140 -0.57 1.21 -2.32
CA GLY A 140 -0.94 0.32 -3.41
C GLY A 140 -2.43 -0.10 -3.43
N VAL A 141 -3.34 0.67 -2.87
CA VAL A 141 -4.73 0.25 -2.61
C VAL A 141 -5.78 1.13 -3.28
N LEU A 142 -5.72 2.43 -3.06
CA LEU A 142 -6.83 3.32 -3.42
C LEU A 142 -7.12 3.37 -4.92
N HIS A 143 -6.12 3.12 -5.75
CA HIS A 143 -6.28 3.05 -7.21
C HIS A 143 -7.02 1.79 -7.70
N HIS A 144 -7.31 0.85 -6.80
CA HIS A 144 -8.15 -0.32 -7.04
C HIS A 144 -9.59 -0.15 -6.56
N THR A 145 -9.92 0.99 -5.95
CA THR A 145 -11.27 1.30 -5.50
C THR A 145 -12.13 1.85 -6.65
N LYS A 146 -13.44 1.94 -6.45
CA LYS A 146 -14.36 2.56 -7.43
C LYS A 146 -14.08 4.04 -7.69
N ASP A 147 -13.55 4.75 -6.68
CA ASP A 147 -13.19 6.17 -6.74
C ASP A 147 -11.99 6.44 -5.83
N THR A 148 -10.83 6.69 -6.43
CA THR A 148 -9.58 6.96 -5.70
C THR A 148 -9.65 8.24 -4.88
N TYR A 149 -10.31 9.29 -5.40
CA TYR A 149 -10.37 10.59 -4.72
C TYR A 149 -11.29 10.52 -3.50
N LEU A 150 -12.48 9.95 -3.67
CA LEU A 150 -13.42 9.78 -2.56
C LEU A 150 -12.85 8.85 -1.47
N SER A 151 -12.17 7.75 -1.86
CA SER A 151 -11.54 6.86 -0.88
C SER A 151 -10.41 7.54 -0.12
N PHE A 152 -9.65 8.43 -0.78
CA PHE A 152 -8.65 9.24 -0.09
C PHE A 152 -9.31 10.24 0.88
N GLU A 153 -10.33 10.98 0.46
CA GLU A 153 -11.06 11.91 1.33
C GLU A 153 -11.61 11.21 2.58
N LYS A 154 -12.20 10.02 2.43
CA LYS A 154 -12.64 9.18 3.55
C LYS A 154 -11.49 8.85 4.49
N SER A 155 -10.34 8.45 3.97
CA SER A 155 -9.16 8.11 4.77
C SER A 155 -8.64 9.30 5.58
N ILE A 156 -8.67 10.52 5.00
CA ILE A 156 -8.28 11.75 5.68
C ILE A 156 -9.26 12.16 6.78
N HIS A 157 -10.53 11.79 6.66
CA HIS A 157 -11.55 12.07 7.68
C HIS A 157 -11.23 11.35 9.01
N TRP A 158 -10.67 10.16 8.93
CA TRP A 158 -10.25 9.38 10.08
C TRP A 158 -8.91 9.81 10.69
N LEU A 159 -8.11 10.59 9.93
CA LEU A 159 -6.81 11.10 10.36
C LEU A 159 -6.98 12.28 11.30
N LYS A 160 -6.25 12.29 12.41
CA LYS A 160 -6.19 13.42 13.35
C LYS A 160 -5.59 14.67 12.70
N LYS A 161 -5.90 15.83 13.27
CA LYS A 161 -5.10 17.03 13.04
C LYS A 161 -3.64 16.74 13.44
N ASP A 162 -2.70 17.27 12.66
CA ASP A 162 -1.26 17.00 12.77
C ASP A 162 -0.83 15.54 12.51
N GLY A 163 -1.77 14.68 12.11
CA GLY A 163 -1.50 13.32 11.69
C GLY A 163 -0.88 13.24 10.29
N PHE A 164 -0.30 12.09 9.96
CA PHE A 164 0.37 11.84 8.68
C PHE A 164 -0.38 10.82 7.83
N VAL A 165 -0.48 11.10 6.54
CA VAL A 165 -0.98 10.15 5.53
C VAL A 165 0.15 9.77 4.58
N LEU A 166 0.30 8.47 4.34
CA LEU A 166 1.16 7.93 3.31
C LEU A 166 0.29 7.23 2.27
N VAL A 167 0.30 7.72 1.04
CA VAL A 167 -0.47 7.15 -0.06
C VAL A 167 0.46 6.66 -1.17
N GLY A 168 0.27 5.43 -1.61
CA GLY A 168 0.95 4.80 -2.74
C GLY A 168 -0.03 4.53 -3.87
N LEU A 169 0.27 5.05 -5.07
CA LEU A 169 -0.58 4.91 -6.25
C LEU A 169 0.25 4.50 -7.48
N TYR A 170 -0.40 4.01 -8.51
CA TYR A 170 0.26 3.77 -9.80
C TYR A 170 0.36 5.07 -10.61
N ASN A 171 1.57 5.35 -11.14
CA ASN A 171 1.85 6.53 -11.94
C ASN A 171 1.46 6.31 -13.41
N LYS A 172 0.79 7.30 -14.02
CA LYS A 172 0.36 7.24 -15.43
C LYS A 172 1.53 7.02 -16.39
N ILE A 173 2.62 7.75 -16.20
CA ILE A 173 3.79 7.72 -17.07
C ILE A 173 4.69 6.53 -16.68
N GLY A 174 5.03 6.39 -15.41
CA GLY A 174 5.90 5.32 -14.92
C GLY A 174 5.39 3.90 -15.20
N ARG A 175 4.05 3.74 -15.35
CA ARG A 175 3.42 2.43 -15.62
C ARG A 175 3.31 2.06 -17.10
N VAL A 176 3.71 2.93 -18.02
CA VAL A 176 3.60 2.70 -19.48
C VAL A 176 4.19 1.34 -19.90
N ARG A 177 5.36 0.97 -19.38
CA ARG A 177 5.97 -0.35 -19.68
C ARG A 177 5.12 -1.53 -19.16
N THR A 178 4.49 -1.39 -18.01
CA THR A 178 3.61 -2.45 -17.45
C THR A 178 2.32 -2.54 -18.25
N ILE A 179 1.74 -1.40 -18.64
CA ILE A 179 0.55 -1.35 -19.51
C ILE A 179 0.85 -2.02 -20.86
N PHE A 180 2.01 -1.73 -21.46
CA PHE A 180 2.43 -2.37 -22.70
C PHE A 180 2.59 -3.89 -22.54
N ARG A 181 3.22 -4.35 -21.44
CA ARG A 181 3.33 -5.78 -21.13
C ARG A 181 1.96 -6.43 -20.89
N LYS A 182 1.03 -5.72 -20.24
CA LYS A 182 -0.35 -6.19 -20.04
C LYS A 182 -1.07 -6.41 -21.37
N TYR A 183 -0.85 -5.54 -22.35
CA TYR A 183 -1.38 -5.71 -23.70
C TYR A 183 -0.76 -6.94 -24.40
N LEU A 184 0.56 -7.04 -24.41
CA LEU A 184 1.27 -8.17 -25.02
C LEU A 184 0.95 -9.51 -24.33
N PHE A 185 0.74 -9.52 -23.02
CA PHE A 185 0.30 -10.71 -22.30
C PHE A 185 -1.02 -11.28 -22.82
N LYS A 186 -1.97 -10.41 -23.17
CA LYS A 186 -3.26 -10.84 -23.76
C LYS A 186 -3.09 -11.56 -25.10
N VAL A 187 -2.03 -11.23 -25.84
CA VAL A 187 -1.76 -11.80 -27.19
C VAL A 187 -0.81 -12.98 -27.11
N LEU A 188 0.26 -12.88 -26.32
CA LEU A 188 1.38 -13.83 -26.31
C LEU A 188 1.37 -14.78 -25.08
N GLY A 189 0.47 -14.56 -24.13
CA GLY A 189 0.27 -15.41 -22.96
C GLY A 189 1.36 -15.33 -21.89
N LYS A 190 1.32 -16.29 -20.94
CA LYS A 190 2.14 -16.31 -19.72
C LYS A 190 3.65 -16.43 -20.00
N ASN A 191 4.04 -17.18 -21.03
CA ASN A 191 5.45 -17.41 -21.34
C ASN A 191 6.20 -16.12 -21.69
N TYR A 192 5.50 -15.15 -22.35
CA TYR A 192 6.05 -13.83 -22.61
C TYR A 192 6.39 -13.09 -21.31
N LEU A 193 5.51 -13.11 -20.33
CA LEU A 193 5.76 -12.44 -19.04
C LEU A 193 6.97 -13.04 -18.29
N MET A 194 7.12 -14.35 -18.31
CA MET A 194 8.26 -15.03 -17.67
C MET A 194 9.62 -14.57 -18.23
N ILE A 195 9.64 -14.15 -19.50
CA ILE A 195 10.87 -13.68 -20.15
C ILE A 195 11.06 -12.16 -19.93
N PHE A 196 10.01 -11.37 -20.05
CA PHE A 196 10.10 -9.90 -20.13
C PHE A 196 9.75 -9.15 -18.85
N ASP A 197 9.12 -9.81 -17.86
CA ASP A 197 8.86 -9.20 -16.57
C ASP A 197 10.09 -9.33 -15.64
N PRO A 198 10.64 -8.19 -15.14
CA PRO A 198 11.85 -8.23 -14.32
C PRO A 198 11.65 -8.88 -12.94
N VAL A 199 10.41 -8.87 -12.42
CA VAL A 199 10.10 -9.50 -11.14
C VAL A 199 9.94 -10.99 -11.32
N LEU A 200 9.19 -11.43 -12.33
CA LEU A 200 9.00 -12.84 -12.63
C LEU A 200 10.32 -13.56 -12.93
N ARG A 201 11.29 -12.85 -13.55
CA ARG A 201 12.63 -13.42 -13.78
C ARG A 201 13.43 -13.68 -12.49
N LYS A 202 13.08 -13.01 -11.40
CA LYS A 202 13.74 -13.16 -10.09
C LYS A 202 13.04 -14.15 -9.17
N ILE A 203 11.77 -14.47 -9.45
CA ILE A 203 11.00 -15.45 -8.68
C ILE A 203 11.49 -16.85 -9.07
N ASP A 204 11.67 -17.72 -8.07
CA ASP A 204 11.96 -19.13 -8.30
C ASP A 204 10.85 -19.74 -9.17
N LYS A 205 11.25 -20.32 -10.30
CA LYS A 205 10.35 -20.93 -11.29
C LYS A 205 9.48 -22.06 -10.72
N ASN A 206 9.93 -22.69 -9.63
CA ASN A 206 9.18 -23.72 -8.92
C ASN A 206 8.10 -23.15 -8.00
N SER A 207 8.14 -21.85 -7.72
CA SER A 207 7.16 -21.18 -6.85
C SER A 207 5.93 -20.70 -7.63
N LYS A 208 5.16 -21.66 -8.20
CA LYS A 208 3.93 -21.38 -8.95
C LYS A 208 2.98 -20.39 -8.22
N PRO A 209 2.67 -20.56 -6.93
CA PRO A 209 1.76 -19.64 -6.24
C PRO A 209 2.23 -18.17 -6.26
N LYS A 210 3.56 -17.93 -6.06
CA LYS A 210 4.11 -16.56 -6.11
C LYS A 210 4.05 -15.97 -7.51
N ILE A 211 4.30 -16.78 -8.54
CA ILE A 211 4.21 -16.36 -9.95
C ILE A 211 2.78 -16.01 -10.31
N ASP A 212 1.82 -16.87 -9.96
CA ASP A 212 0.41 -16.68 -10.31
C ASP A 212 -0.19 -15.48 -9.56
N ALA A 213 0.14 -15.30 -8.28
CA ALA A 213 -0.26 -14.12 -7.50
C ALA A 213 0.28 -12.82 -8.12
N TRP A 214 1.56 -12.78 -8.54
CA TRP A 214 2.15 -11.63 -9.21
C TRP A 214 1.46 -11.31 -10.56
N ILE A 215 1.25 -12.34 -11.40
CA ILE A 215 0.58 -12.17 -12.71
C ILE A 215 -0.84 -11.67 -12.50
N LYS A 216 -1.56 -12.24 -11.56
CA LYS A 216 -2.92 -11.87 -11.21
C LYS A 216 -2.97 -10.41 -10.79
N ASP A 217 -2.17 -10.01 -9.81
CA ASP A 217 -2.13 -8.64 -9.29
C ASP A 217 -1.74 -7.61 -10.35
N GLN A 218 -0.64 -7.81 -11.07
CA GLN A 218 -0.09 -6.81 -11.99
C GLN A 218 -0.77 -6.74 -13.36
N TYR A 219 -1.32 -7.85 -13.85
CA TYR A 219 -1.81 -7.95 -15.24
C TYR A 219 -3.29 -8.27 -15.40
N GLN A 220 -3.93 -8.80 -14.36
CA GLN A 220 -5.33 -9.25 -14.43
C GLN A 220 -6.27 -8.50 -13.48
N HIS A 221 -5.78 -7.54 -12.69
CA HIS A 221 -6.62 -6.82 -11.73
C HIS A 221 -7.82 -6.15 -12.43
N PRO A 222 -9.06 -6.35 -11.94
CA PRO A 222 -10.29 -5.92 -12.60
C PRO A 222 -10.47 -4.40 -12.59
N VAL A 223 -9.94 -3.71 -11.60
CA VAL A 223 -10.04 -2.25 -11.44
C VAL A 223 -8.65 -1.70 -11.17
N GLU A 224 -8.14 -0.89 -12.07
CA GLU A 224 -6.84 -0.24 -11.93
C GLU A 224 -6.89 1.15 -12.53
N ARG A 225 -6.55 2.15 -11.74
CA ARG A 225 -6.40 3.55 -12.17
C ARG A 225 -4.96 3.98 -11.99
N SER A 226 -4.52 4.90 -12.84
CA SER A 226 -3.21 5.51 -12.72
C SER A 226 -3.35 7.01 -12.52
N HIS A 227 -2.44 7.59 -11.74
CA HIS A 227 -2.48 8.99 -11.34
C HIS A 227 -1.17 9.69 -11.65
N SER A 228 -1.23 11.00 -11.88
CA SER A 228 -0.05 11.86 -11.98
C SER A 228 0.30 12.45 -10.61
N TYR A 229 1.51 13.00 -10.48
CA TYR A 229 1.92 13.75 -9.30
C TYR A 229 1.00 14.96 -9.06
N ASP A 230 0.64 15.67 -10.13
CA ASP A 230 -0.24 16.85 -10.03
C ASP A 230 -1.64 16.51 -9.54
N GLU A 231 -2.19 15.36 -9.93
CA GLU A 231 -3.47 14.88 -9.41
C GLU A 231 -3.41 14.65 -7.91
N VAL A 232 -2.34 14.05 -7.39
CA VAL A 232 -2.19 13.82 -5.95
C VAL A 232 -1.93 15.11 -5.19
N LEU A 233 -1.12 16.02 -5.72
CA LEU A 233 -0.91 17.35 -5.12
C LEU A 233 -2.20 18.17 -5.08
N ASN A 234 -3.03 18.11 -6.13
CA ASN A 234 -4.34 18.73 -6.15
C ASN A 234 -5.29 18.12 -5.13
N LEU A 235 -5.23 16.79 -4.96
CA LEU A 235 -6.01 16.09 -3.95
C LEU A 235 -5.58 16.50 -2.53
N PHE A 236 -4.29 16.60 -2.27
CA PHE A 236 -3.73 17.12 -1.01
C PHE A 236 -4.21 18.54 -0.74
N LYS A 237 -4.15 19.41 -1.76
CA LYS A 237 -4.66 20.80 -1.64
C LYS A 237 -6.15 20.87 -1.32
N LYS A 238 -6.98 20.06 -1.99
CA LYS A 238 -8.42 19.99 -1.76
C LYS A 238 -8.76 19.50 -0.35
N THR A 239 -8.00 18.53 0.16
CA THR A 239 -8.21 17.94 1.48
C THR A 239 -7.41 18.65 2.59
N ARG A 240 -6.74 19.77 2.27
CA ARG A 240 -5.91 20.55 3.20
C ARG A 240 -4.78 19.73 3.83
N ILE A 241 -4.19 18.82 3.06
CA ILE A 241 -3.01 18.07 3.44
C ILE A 241 -1.77 18.83 2.99
N GLU A 242 -0.87 19.13 3.91
CA GLU A 242 0.45 19.66 3.61
C GLU A 242 1.31 18.58 2.99
N PHE A 243 1.93 18.84 1.83
CA PHE A 243 2.88 17.95 1.21
C PHE A 243 4.18 17.90 2.04
N ILE A 244 4.64 16.72 2.39
CA ILE A 244 5.92 16.52 3.08
C ILE A 244 6.97 16.09 2.07
N ASN A 245 6.80 14.95 1.40
CA ASN A 245 7.70 14.50 0.33
C ASN A 245 7.04 13.39 -0.51
N SER A 246 7.77 12.95 -1.54
CA SER A 246 7.37 11.84 -2.40
C SER A 246 8.54 10.90 -2.72
N TYR A 247 8.21 9.68 -3.13
CA TYR A 247 9.16 8.72 -3.67
C TYR A 247 8.61 8.11 -4.97
N PRO A 248 9.28 8.23 -6.13
CA PRO A 248 10.44 9.11 -6.34
C PRO A 248 10.15 10.56 -6.01
N SER A 249 11.20 11.34 -5.74
CA SER A 249 11.07 12.76 -5.42
C SER A 249 10.40 13.53 -6.56
N CYS A 250 9.55 14.51 -6.22
CA CYS A 250 9.06 15.50 -7.17
C CYS A 250 10.19 16.34 -7.78
N GLU A 251 11.28 16.55 -7.02
CA GLU A 251 12.47 17.30 -7.46
C GLU A 251 13.38 16.36 -8.25
N THR A 252 13.50 16.58 -9.55
CA THR A 252 14.24 15.71 -10.47
C THR A 252 15.69 15.53 -10.08
N PHE A 253 16.36 16.60 -9.66
CA PHE A 253 17.78 16.58 -9.29
C PHE A 253 18.08 15.84 -7.97
N GLN A 254 17.08 15.51 -7.18
CA GLN A 254 17.24 14.63 -6.03
C GLN A 254 17.18 13.13 -6.39
N ASN A 255 16.85 12.83 -7.65
CA ASN A 255 16.81 11.49 -8.22
C ASN A 255 18.07 11.16 -9.05
N ASP A 256 19.17 11.86 -8.83
CA ASP A 256 20.40 11.90 -9.62
C ASP A 256 21.33 10.67 -9.51
N GLY A 257 20.75 9.50 -9.44
CA GLY A 257 21.51 8.23 -9.34
C GLY A 257 21.98 7.91 -7.92
N SER A 258 21.54 8.67 -6.92
CA SER A 258 21.69 8.29 -5.52
C SER A 258 21.04 6.93 -5.27
N ASP A 259 21.64 6.14 -4.39
CA ASP A 259 21.16 4.83 -3.99
C ASP A 259 19.66 4.90 -3.67
N LYS A 260 18.88 3.95 -4.21
CA LYS A 260 17.43 3.84 -3.97
C LYS A 260 17.08 3.86 -2.48
N ASP A 261 17.94 3.34 -1.67
CA ASP A 261 17.82 3.30 -0.23
C ASP A 261 17.89 4.71 0.37
N GLU A 262 18.73 5.57 -0.18
CA GLU A 262 18.87 6.95 0.26
C GLU A 262 17.65 7.78 -0.16
N MET A 263 17.14 7.57 -1.37
CA MET A 263 15.90 8.21 -1.83
C MET A 263 14.70 7.83 -0.95
N LEU A 264 14.58 6.56 -0.55
CA LEU A 264 13.54 6.11 0.37
C LEU A 264 13.64 6.72 1.77
N LYS A 265 14.86 6.99 2.25
CA LYS A 265 15.04 7.71 3.52
C LYS A 265 14.57 9.16 3.41
N LYS A 266 14.81 9.82 2.25
CA LYS A 266 14.40 11.20 2.01
C LYS A 266 12.87 11.36 2.00
N LEU A 267 12.06 10.32 1.71
CA LEU A 267 10.61 10.35 1.76
C LEU A 267 10.07 10.91 3.10
N PHE A 268 10.77 10.65 4.20
CA PHE A 268 10.38 11.05 5.55
C PHE A 268 10.97 12.39 6.01
N ILE A 269 11.62 13.11 5.12
CA ILE A 269 12.20 14.45 5.35
C ILE A 269 11.40 15.46 4.54
N LYS A 270 11.13 16.65 5.09
CA LYS A 270 10.37 17.69 4.38
C LYS A 270 11.10 18.14 3.14
N GLY A 271 10.49 17.93 1.99
CA GLY A 271 10.93 18.38 0.66
C GLY A 271 9.99 19.44 0.09
N LYS A 272 10.09 19.64 -1.22
CA LYS A 272 9.25 20.57 -1.98
C LYS A 272 8.47 19.83 -3.07
N PRO A 273 7.25 20.29 -3.43
CA PRO A 273 6.48 19.67 -4.50
C PRO A 273 7.04 19.96 -5.91
N ALA A 274 8.19 20.67 -6.02
CA ALA A 274 8.86 21.10 -7.22
C ALA A 274 7.96 21.90 -8.19
N ASN A 275 8.48 22.34 -9.33
CA ASN A 275 7.68 22.97 -10.38
C ASN A 275 7.06 21.90 -11.32
N TYR A 276 6.18 22.33 -12.21
CA TYR A 276 5.47 21.44 -13.13
C TYR A 276 6.42 20.63 -14.03
N PHE A 277 7.44 21.27 -14.61
CA PHE A 277 8.37 20.59 -15.51
C PHE A 277 9.23 19.55 -14.81
N GLU A 278 9.71 19.85 -13.61
CA GLU A 278 10.47 18.90 -12.79
C GLU A 278 9.61 17.68 -12.45
N ARG A 279 8.34 17.86 -12.08
CA ARG A 279 7.42 16.76 -11.80
C ARG A 279 7.17 15.89 -13.03
N ILE A 280 7.01 16.47 -14.22
CA ILE A 280 6.85 15.70 -15.46
C ILE A 280 8.14 14.91 -15.75
N LEU A 281 9.30 15.53 -15.63
CA LEU A 281 10.59 14.88 -15.85
C LEU A 281 10.81 13.73 -14.86
N SER A 282 10.54 13.94 -13.58
CA SER A 282 10.61 12.88 -12.55
C SER A 282 9.72 11.68 -12.90
N GLN A 283 8.51 11.92 -13.38
CA GLN A 283 7.60 10.84 -13.81
C GLN A 283 8.10 10.13 -15.09
N ILE A 284 8.73 10.83 -16.02
CA ILE A 284 9.35 10.24 -17.22
C ILE A 284 10.51 9.33 -16.81
N LEU A 285 11.34 9.77 -15.87
CA LEU A 285 12.46 8.98 -15.36
C LEU A 285 12.01 7.66 -14.73
N MET A 286 10.80 7.59 -14.16
CA MET A 286 10.22 6.34 -13.67
C MET A 286 10.07 5.27 -14.75
N ILE A 287 10.04 5.62 -16.03
CA ILE A 287 10.01 4.65 -17.13
C ILE A 287 11.34 3.88 -17.19
N PHE A 288 12.44 4.57 -16.95
CA PHE A 288 13.80 4.02 -17.09
C PHE A 288 14.31 3.45 -15.77
N ASP A 289 14.12 4.18 -14.68
CA ASP A 289 14.48 3.75 -13.34
C ASP A 289 13.22 3.36 -12.56
N ARG A 290 13.15 2.10 -12.14
CA ARG A 290 11.97 1.56 -11.46
C ARG A 290 12.12 1.73 -9.96
N PRO A 291 11.41 2.67 -9.35
CA PRO A 291 11.29 2.67 -7.91
C PRO A 291 10.51 1.42 -7.49
N GLY A 292 11.16 0.58 -6.71
CA GLY A 292 10.58 -0.68 -6.25
C GLY A 292 10.40 -1.75 -7.34
N SER A 293 9.86 -2.90 -6.96
CA SER A 293 9.57 -4.03 -7.85
C SER A 293 8.26 -3.88 -8.63
N GLU A 294 7.39 -2.95 -8.26
CA GLU A 294 5.98 -2.85 -8.68
C GLU A 294 5.73 -1.85 -9.82
N GLY A 295 6.67 -1.67 -10.71
CA GLY A 295 6.57 -0.91 -11.96
C GLY A 295 5.61 0.28 -11.96
N GLY A 296 6.10 1.46 -11.54
CA GLY A 296 5.32 2.70 -11.58
C GLY A 296 4.55 3.02 -10.30
N LEU A 297 4.74 2.29 -9.20
CA LEU A 297 4.24 2.72 -7.90
C LEU A 297 5.02 3.95 -7.42
N PHE A 298 4.32 4.95 -6.95
CA PHE A 298 4.91 6.13 -6.31
C PHE A 298 4.22 6.41 -4.98
N LEU A 299 4.96 7.02 -4.07
CA LEU A 299 4.51 7.30 -2.71
C LEU A 299 4.47 8.81 -2.47
N PHE A 300 3.45 9.28 -1.78
CA PHE A 300 3.32 10.65 -1.29
C PHE A 300 3.06 10.64 0.21
N LEU A 301 3.85 11.39 0.94
CA LEU A 301 3.69 11.63 2.37
C LEU A 301 3.14 13.03 2.58
N GLY A 302 2.06 13.13 3.34
CA GLY A 302 1.44 14.39 3.70
C GLY A 302 1.09 14.49 5.17
N LYS A 303 0.84 15.71 5.67
CA LYS A 303 0.43 16.02 7.04
C LYS A 303 -0.89 16.78 7.02
N LYS A 304 -1.85 16.40 7.89
CA LYS A 304 -3.16 17.08 8.04
C LYS A 304 -3.07 18.29 8.94
#